data_3813a0ee2ea5830f8a27c84e0589e690
#
_entry.id   3813a0ee2ea5830f8a27c84e0589e690
#
_cell.length_a   1.000
_cell.length_b   1.000
_cell.length_c   1.000
_cell.angle_alpha   90.00
_cell.angle_beta   90.00
_cell.angle_gamma   90.00
#
_symmetry.space_group_name_H-M   'P 1'
#
loop_
_entity.id
_entity.type
_entity.pdbx_description
1 polymer ?
#
loop_
_entity_poly.entity_id
_entity_poly.type
_entity_poly.pdbx_seq_one_letter_code
_entity_poly.pdbx_strand_id
1 'polypeptide(L)'
;MYSCDGPLTCAGYPGSYNNEFIDAQTFADWGVDFLKYDNCYKPEHDGYFLYNRMSMALKSTGRDILFSACNWGAENVHRWIRSTGAHIFRSTGDINDSFGSVKNLVLSQTDNWPFSGPQCFNDIDMLITGMYGKGNVAVSGCTDEEYLTHFALWCYFASPLMIGCDIRNMSDATLKTLTNKELIRINQDTEARTPALIGNPGDDTYCFLKHLDNGTYSFAFINFSESYRAVCCDFFKFGITLDTGYAFDFEDVIDGQKWENITREFNPGVPAHGCRIIRGTLHPKA
;
A
#
# COMPACT_ATOMS: atom_id res chain seq x y z
N MET A 1 14.91 12.40 6.37
CA MET A 1 16.24 12.41 5.68
C MET A 1 16.20 11.44 4.50
N TYR A 2 17.05 11.67 3.49
CA TYR A 2 17.21 10.80 2.33
C TYR A 2 18.71 10.52 2.12
N SER A 3 19.06 9.25 1.88
CA SER A 3 20.38 8.80 1.44
C SER A 3 20.22 7.53 0.59
N CYS A 4 21.30 6.85 0.28
CA CYS A 4 21.26 5.59 -0.48
C CYS A 4 22.41 4.65 -0.11
N ASP A 5 22.28 3.40 -0.52
CA ASP A 5 23.24 2.33 -0.29
C ASP A 5 24.45 2.37 -1.24
N GLY A 6 24.42 3.24 -2.23
CA GLY A 6 25.53 3.47 -3.16
C GLY A 6 26.40 4.69 -2.78
N PRO A 7 27.49 4.93 -3.55
CA PRO A 7 28.35 6.10 -3.35
C PRO A 7 27.68 7.43 -3.73
N LEU A 8 26.65 7.40 -4.58
CA LEU A 8 25.91 8.58 -5.02
C LEU A 8 24.40 8.32 -4.91
N THR A 9 23.66 9.36 -4.51
CA THR A 9 22.19 9.37 -4.58
C THR A 9 21.70 9.43 -6.03
N CYS A 10 20.42 9.15 -6.30
CA CYS A 10 19.85 9.24 -7.64
C CYS A 10 19.96 10.64 -8.27
N ALA A 11 20.11 11.69 -7.45
CA ALA A 11 20.39 13.06 -7.90
C ALA A 11 21.89 13.39 -8.02
N GLY A 12 22.78 12.41 -7.83
CA GLY A 12 24.24 12.57 -7.98
C GLY A 12 24.93 13.20 -6.76
N TYR A 13 24.25 13.37 -5.63
CA TYR A 13 24.90 13.80 -4.38
C TYR A 13 25.55 12.61 -3.66
N PRO A 14 26.50 12.84 -2.72
CA PRO A 14 27.10 11.77 -1.94
C PRO A 14 26.05 10.88 -1.25
N GLY A 15 26.17 9.56 -1.40
CA GLY A 15 25.42 8.55 -0.68
C GLY A 15 26.19 8.04 0.54
N SER A 16 25.62 7.10 1.28
CA SER A 16 26.19 6.65 2.56
C SER A 16 27.11 5.43 2.44
N TYR A 17 27.34 4.91 1.24
CA TYR A 17 28.19 3.73 1.06
C TYR A 17 29.58 3.91 1.70
N ASN A 18 29.99 2.98 2.57
CA ASN A 18 31.17 3.00 3.41
C ASN A 18 31.25 4.15 4.45
N ASN A 19 30.19 4.94 4.62
CA ASN A 19 30.07 5.99 5.62
C ASN A 19 28.86 5.82 6.54
N GLU A 20 28.19 4.64 6.50
CA GLU A 20 26.88 4.41 7.13
C GLU A 20 26.86 4.79 8.62
N PHE A 21 27.93 4.44 9.37
CA PHE A 21 28.00 4.74 10.80
C PHE A 21 28.23 6.23 11.11
N ILE A 22 29.03 6.92 10.29
CA ILE A 22 29.27 8.37 10.43
C ILE A 22 27.98 9.13 10.07
N ASP A 23 27.35 8.74 8.97
CA ASP A 23 26.12 9.36 8.49
C ASP A 23 24.96 9.12 9.47
N ALA A 24 24.81 7.89 9.97
CA ALA A 24 23.78 7.57 10.96
C ALA A 24 23.94 8.39 12.24
N GLN A 25 25.17 8.57 12.74
CA GLN A 25 25.44 9.43 13.89
C GLN A 25 25.08 10.89 13.59
N THR A 26 25.46 11.38 12.41
CA THR A 26 25.13 12.73 11.97
C THR A 26 23.61 12.93 11.88
N PHE A 27 22.87 11.96 11.33
CA PHE A 27 21.41 12.03 11.29
C PHE A 27 20.78 12.04 12.69
N ALA A 28 21.32 11.23 13.60
CA ALA A 28 20.88 11.22 15.00
C ALA A 28 21.13 12.56 15.70
N ASP A 29 22.31 13.15 15.52
CA ASP A 29 22.71 14.46 16.08
C ASP A 29 21.83 15.60 15.54
N TRP A 30 21.39 15.51 14.28
CA TRP A 30 20.43 16.44 13.68
C TRP A 30 18.98 16.23 14.11
N GLY A 31 18.68 15.19 14.90
CA GLY A 31 17.33 14.88 15.35
C GLY A 31 16.42 14.27 14.28
N VAL A 32 17.00 13.57 13.31
CA VAL A 32 16.24 12.89 12.25
C VAL A 32 15.41 11.74 12.83
N ASP A 33 14.12 11.64 12.47
CA ASP A 33 13.20 10.58 12.90
C ASP A 33 12.89 9.58 11.79
N PHE A 34 13.17 9.92 10.53
CA PHE A 34 12.86 9.10 9.35
C PHE A 34 13.98 9.16 8.34
N LEU A 35 14.52 8.00 7.94
CA LEU A 35 15.48 7.85 6.85
C LEU A 35 14.88 7.03 5.71
N LYS A 36 14.70 7.63 4.52
CA LYS A 36 14.53 6.90 3.27
C LYS A 36 15.91 6.56 2.73
N TYR A 37 16.18 5.27 2.51
CA TYR A 37 17.45 4.73 2.07
C TYR A 37 17.27 4.02 0.74
N ASP A 38 17.74 4.66 -0.33
CA ASP A 38 17.53 4.28 -1.72
C ASP A 38 18.62 3.32 -2.23
N ASN A 39 18.47 2.83 -3.47
CA ASN A 39 19.33 1.81 -4.10
C ASN A 39 20.11 2.35 -5.32
N CYS A 40 20.34 3.68 -5.36
CA CYS A 40 20.99 4.34 -6.48
C CYS A 40 22.49 4.05 -6.50
N TYR A 41 23.04 3.78 -7.71
CA TYR A 41 24.46 3.46 -7.88
C TYR A 41 24.95 2.31 -7.00
N LYS A 42 24.09 1.32 -6.78
CA LYS A 42 24.35 0.17 -5.91
C LYS A 42 25.69 -0.49 -6.25
N PRO A 43 26.59 -0.71 -5.26
CA PRO A 43 27.83 -1.47 -5.47
C PRO A 43 27.55 -2.97 -5.66
N GLU A 44 28.57 -3.74 -6.05
CA GLU A 44 28.49 -5.20 -6.22
C GLU A 44 28.41 -5.94 -4.87
N HIS A 45 27.33 -5.70 -4.12
CA HIS A 45 27.00 -6.38 -2.87
C HIS A 45 25.52 -6.73 -2.84
N ASP A 46 25.16 -7.78 -2.08
CA ASP A 46 23.76 -8.13 -1.85
C ASP A 46 23.04 -6.99 -1.13
N GLY A 47 21.80 -6.72 -1.52
CA GLY A 47 20.96 -5.72 -0.87
C GLY A 47 20.81 -5.97 0.63
N TYR A 48 20.66 -7.25 1.04
CA TYR A 48 20.63 -7.62 2.45
C TYR A 48 21.83 -7.04 3.21
N PHE A 49 23.06 -7.20 2.70
CA PHE A 49 24.27 -6.68 3.34
C PHE A 49 24.24 -5.15 3.48
N LEU A 50 23.87 -4.44 2.41
CA LEU A 50 23.87 -2.98 2.38
C LEU A 50 22.83 -2.39 3.34
N TYR A 51 21.59 -2.90 3.29
CA TYR A 51 20.51 -2.43 4.15
C TYR A 51 20.74 -2.83 5.62
N ASN A 52 21.30 -4.02 5.87
CA ASN A 52 21.65 -4.43 7.23
C ASN A 52 22.73 -3.54 7.85
N ARG A 53 23.77 -3.14 7.09
CA ARG A 53 24.82 -2.21 7.56
C ARG A 53 24.21 -0.89 8.01
N MET A 54 23.37 -0.25 7.19
CA MET A 54 22.72 1.00 7.58
C MET A 54 21.79 0.78 8.80
N SER A 55 21.05 -0.31 8.87
CA SER A 55 20.22 -0.63 10.04
C SER A 55 21.06 -0.75 11.32
N MET A 56 22.18 -1.44 11.26
CA MET A 56 23.11 -1.54 12.40
C MET A 56 23.67 -0.16 12.79
N ALA A 57 24.03 0.64 11.81
CA ALA A 57 24.54 2.00 12.03
C ALA A 57 23.48 2.88 12.72
N LEU A 58 22.23 2.87 12.25
CA LEU A 58 21.14 3.62 12.87
C LEU A 58 20.91 3.16 14.33
N LYS A 59 20.86 1.86 14.57
CA LYS A 59 20.67 1.31 15.94
C LYS A 59 21.81 1.67 16.88
N SER A 60 23.06 1.76 16.38
CA SER A 60 24.23 2.09 17.20
C SER A 60 24.20 3.53 17.75
N THR A 61 23.40 4.43 17.15
CA THR A 61 23.26 5.82 17.61
C THR A 61 22.45 5.96 18.89
N GLY A 62 21.64 4.94 19.25
CA GLY A 62 20.70 4.99 20.37
C GLY A 62 19.47 5.88 20.14
N ARG A 63 19.32 6.49 18.94
CA ARG A 63 18.11 7.24 18.54
C ARG A 63 17.15 6.34 17.77
N ASP A 64 15.86 6.47 18.07
CA ASP A 64 14.81 5.82 17.28
C ASP A 64 14.62 6.54 15.95
N ILE A 65 15.10 5.92 14.87
CA ILE A 65 14.97 6.43 13.50
C ILE A 65 14.20 5.39 12.67
N LEU A 66 13.04 5.78 12.14
CA LEU A 66 12.28 4.93 11.24
C LEU A 66 13.07 4.71 9.95
N PHE A 67 13.40 3.45 9.68
CA PHE A 67 14.20 3.05 8.53
C PHE A 67 13.30 2.57 7.38
N SER A 68 13.27 3.33 6.30
CA SER A 68 12.53 3.04 5.07
C SER A 68 13.51 2.61 3.97
N ALA A 69 13.53 1.31 3.69
CA ALA A 69 14.35 0.71 2.65
C ALA A 69 13.68 0.85 1.28
N CYS A 70 14.41 1.32 0.28
CA CYS A 70 13.86 1.60 -1.06
C CYS A 70 14.73 0.99 -2.17
N ASN A 71 14.59 -0.32 -2.42
CA ASN A 71 15.32 -1.00 -3.48
C ASN A 71 14.46 -1.40 -4.69
N TRP A 72 13.28 -0.78 -4.83
CA TRP A 72 12.36 -0.94 -5.96
C TRP A 72 11.88 -2.38 -6.21
N GLY A 73 11.87 -3.24 -5.20
CA GLY A 73 11.50 -4.65 -5.33
C GLY A 73 12.64 -5.57 -5.79
N ALA A 74 13.84 -5.02 -6.01
CA ALA A 74 14.98 -5.82 -6.45
C ALA A 74 15.34 -6.94 -5.46
N GLU A 75 15.93 -8.03 -5.98
CA GLU A 75 16.45 -9.15 -5.20
C GLU A 75 15.38 -9.84 -4.30
N ASN A 76 14.10 -9.76 -4.69
CA ASN A 76 12.98 -10.26 -3.87
C ASN A 76 13.02 -9.69 -2.44
N VAL A 77 13.18 -8.39 -2.30
CA VAL A 77 13.34 -7.65 -1.04
C VAL A 77 12.38 -8.09 0.06
N HIS A 78 11.13 -8.40 -0.28
CA HIS A 78 10.10 -8.86 0.64
C HIS A 78 10.51 -10.10 1.44
N ARG A 79 11.43 -10.94 0.93
CA ARG A 79 11.84 -12.20 1.57
C ARG A 79 12.89 -12.02 2.67
N TRP A 80 13.66 -10.93 2.63
CA TRP A 80 14.80 -10.77 3.54
C TRP A 80 14.79 -9.46 4.34
N ILE A 81 14.12 -8.43 3.88
CA ILE A 81 14.23 -7.07 4.45
C ILE A 81 13.83 -6.99 5.92
N ARG A 82 12.82 -7.75 6.34
CA ARG A 82 12.39 -7.78 7.75
C ARG A 82 13.54 -8.17 8.68
N SER A 83 14.42 -9.08 8.27
CA SER A 83 15.56 -9.52 9.09
C SER A 83 16.66 -8.46 9.24
N THR A 84 16.69 -7.43 8.40
CA THR A 84 17.58 -6.29 8.57
C THR A 84 17.11 -5.31 9.64
N GLY A 85 15.83 -5.38 10.04
CA GLY A 85 15.23 -4.43 10.98
C GLY A 85 14.73 -3.14 10.31
N ALA A 86 14.54 -3.13 9.00
CA ALA A 86 13.81 -2.06 8.31
C ALA A 86 12.34 -2.07 8.72
N HIS A 87 11.75 -0.87 8.86
CA HIS A 87 10.36 -0.68 9.27
C HIS A 87 9.41 -0.55 8.09
N ILE A 88 9.93 -0.12 6.95
CA ILE A 88 9.22 0.03 5.68
C ILE A 88 10.13 -0.49 4.57
N PHE A 89 9.57 -1.16 3.57
CA PHE A 89 10.30 -1.58 2.38
C PHE A 89 9.53 -1.32 1.11
N ARG A 90 10.16 -0.65 0.16
CA ARG A 90 9.62 -0.40 -1.17
C ARG A 90 9.73 -1.67 -2.02
N SER A 91 8.60 -2.22 -2.46
CA SER A 91 8.54 -3.45 -3.26
C SER A 91 8.25 -3.22 -4.74
N THR A 92 8.13 -1.97 -5.17
CA THR A 92 7.72 -1.58 -6.53
C THR A 92 8.69 -0.62 -7.17
N GLY A 93 8.69 -0.55 -8.49
CA GLY A 93 9.23 0.59 -9.23
C GLY A 93 8.50 1.89 -8.89
N ASP A 94 8.99 3.02 -9.40
CA ASP A 94 8.42 4.33 -9.10
C ASP A 94 7.04 4.51 -9.74
N ILE A 95 6.11 5.07 -8.96
CA ILE A 95 4.80 5.47 -9.46
C ILE A 95 4.94 6.71 -10.36
N ASN A 96 4.12 6.78 -11.40
CA ASN A 96 3.89 8.03 -12.11
C ASN A 96 2.39 8.39 -12.07
N ASP A 97 2.08 9.65 -12.38
CA ASP A 97 0.72 10.18 -12.29
C ASP A 97 -0.13 9.73 -13.48
N SER A 98 -0.46 8.43 -13.48
CA SER A 98 -1.39 7.79 -14.43
C SER A 98 -2.08 6.59 -13.78
N PHE A 99 -3.32 6.32 -14.20
CA PHE A 99 -4.07 5.16 -13.68
C PHE A 99 -3.43 3.82 -14.08
N GLY A 100 -2.80 3.76 -15.25
CA GLY A 100 -2.03 2.58 -15.66
C GLY A 100 -0.90 2.23 -14.68
N SER A 101 -0.23 3.25 -14.13
CA SER A 101 0.78 3.04 -13.08
C SER A 101 0.16 2.51 -11.80
N VAL A 102 -0.95 3.07 -11.34
CA VAL A 102 -1.71 2.59 -10.16
C VAL A 102 -2.09 1.12 -10.34
N LYS A 103 -2.71 0.76 -11.46
CA LYS A 103 -3.06 -0.63 -11.81
C LYS A 103 -1.87 -1.57 -11.72
N ASN A 104 -0.77 -1.22 -12.40
CA ASN A 104 0.42 -2.07 -12.47
C ASN A 104 1.04 -2.30 -11.07
N LEU A 105 1.11 -1.25 -10.26
CA LEU A 105 1.66 -1.37 -8.90
C LEU A 105 0.77 -2.24 -8.02
N VAL A 106 -0.56 -2.07 -8.03
CA VAL A 106 -1.49 -2.90 -7.28
C VAL A 106 -1.39 -4.37 -7.69
N LEU A 107 -1.37 -4.66 -8.99
CA LEU A 107 -1.30 -6.03 -9.48
C LEU A 107 0.03 -6.72 -9.16
N SER A 108 1.12 -5.96 -9.03
CA SER A 108 2.40 -6.50 -8.57
C SER A 108 2.39 -6.98 -7.10
N GLN A 109 1.34 -6.63 -6.32
CA GLN A 109 1.24 -6.95 -4.90
C GLN A 109 0.45 -8.22 -4.58
N THR A 110 -0.14 -8.88 -5.57
CA THR A 110 -1.06 -10.02 -5.36
C THR A 110 -0.47 -11.15 -4.53
N ASP A 111 0.84 -11.37 -4.62
CA ASP A 111 1.56 -12.44 -3.92
C ASP A 111 2.38 -11.93 -2.71
N ASN A 112 2.38 -10.62 -2.45
CA ASN A 112 3.20 -10.01 -1.39
C ASN A 112 2.50 -9.94 -0.02
N TRP A 113 1.23 -10.33 0.07
CA TRP A 113 0.45 -10.26 1.31
C TRP A 113 1.09 -10.95 2.54
N PRO A 114 1.90 -12.05 2.44
CA PRO A 114 2.48 -12.69 3.62
C PRO A 114 3.66 -11.90 4.22
N PHE A 115 4.22 -10.94 3.50
CA PHE A 115 5.50 -10.31 3.84
C PHE A 115 5.38 -8.94 4.50
N SER A 116 4.21 -8.31 4.44
CA SER A 116 3.93 -7.03 5.09
C SER A 116 3.18 -7.22 6.41
N GLY A 117 3.42 -6.35 7.36
CA GLY A 117 2.72 -6.35 8.64
C GLY A 117 3.46 -5.57 9.72
N PRO A 118 3.05 -5.70 10.99
CA PRO A 118 3.64 -4.97 12.09
C PRO A 118 5.17 -5.05 12.10
N GLN A 119 5.81 -3.91 12.33
CA GLN A 119 7.26 -3.69 12.35
C GLN A 119 7.96 -3.65 10.97
N CYS A 120 7.32 -4.10 9.88
CA CYS A 120 7.92 -4.00 8.55
C CYS A 120 6.82 -3.99 7.47
N PHE A 121 6.41 -2.78 7.08
CA PHE A 121 5.31 -2.55 6.14
C PHE A 121 5.80 -2.48 4.70
N ASN A 122 5.05 -3.08 3.81
CA ASN A 122 5.27 -2.95 2.38
C ASN A 122 4.84 -1.56 1.89
N ASP A 123 5.73 -0.89 1.20
CA ASP A 123 5.51 0.41 0.57
C ASP A 123 5.35 0.20 -0.94
N ILE A 124 4.20 0.57 -1.48
CA ILE A 124 3.89 0.50 -2.91
C ILE A 124 4.03 1.87 -3.59
N ASP A 125 4.76 2.74 -2.98
CA ASP A 125 5.12 4.12 -3.34
C ASP A 125 4.16 5.20 -2.84
N MET A 126 4.54 6.45 -3.08
CA MET A 126 3.82 7.63 -2.63
C MET A 126 2.42 7.75 -3.25
N LEU A 127 1.60 8.59 -2.65
CA LEU A 127 0.29 8.96 -3.18
C LEU A 127 0.44 10.03 -4.28
N ILE A 128 -0.16 9.75 -5.44
CA ILE A 128 -0.31 10.73 -6.53
C ILE A 128 -1.67 11.45 -6.50
N THR A 129 -2.55 11.08 -5.54
CA THR A 129 -3.87 11.70 -5.37
C THR A 129 -3.78 13.22 -5.32
N GLY A 130 -4.47 13.89 -6.25
CA GLY A 130 -4.50 15.35 -6.33
C GLY A 130 -3.34 16.00 -7.08
N MET A 131 -2.51 15.25 -7.81
CA MET A 131 -1.43 15.81 -8.61
C MET A 131 -1.90 16.40 -9.95
N TYR A 132 -2.90 15.81 -10.61
CA TYR A 132 -3.51 16.30 -11.86
C TYR A 132 -2.49 16.62 -12.98
N GLY A 133 -1.54 15.71 -13.19
CA GLY A 133 -0.50 15.88 -14.21
C GLY A 133 0.57 16.92 -13.85
N LYS A 134 0.74 17.26 -12.58
CA LYS A 134 1.72 18.25 -12.10
C LYS A 134 2.79 17.59 -11.22
N GLY A 135 3.94 18.25 -11.09
CA GLY A 135 5.04 17.77 -10.26
C GLY A 135 6.03 16.89 -11.00
N ASN A 136 6.94 16.26 -10.26
CA ASN A 136 8.10 15.53 -10.80
C ASN A 136 7.77 14.13 -11.35
N VAL A 137 6.60 13.57 -11.01
CA VAL A 137 6.11 12.28 -11.54
C VAL A 137 4.95 12.48 -12.54
N ALA A 138 4.79 13.71 -13.02
CA ALA A 138 3.72 14.10 -13.95
C ALA A 138 3.78 13.34 -15.27
N VAL A 139 2.61 12.81 -15.68
CA VAL A 139 2.37 12.20 -17.01
C VAL A 139 1.04 12.75 -17.52
N SER A 140 -0.01 11.93 -17.57
CA SER A 140 -1.34 12.34 -18.01
C SER A 140 -2.22 12.94 -16.91
N GLY A 141 -1.91 12.65 -15.65
CA GLY A 141 -2.80 12.83 -14.52
C GLY A 141 -3.89 11.76 -14.47
N CYS A 142 -4.66 11.75 -13.39
CA CYS A 142 -5.82 10.90 -13.19
C CYS A 142 -7.08 11.75 -12.97
N THR A 143 -8.25 11.15 -13.15
CA THR A 143 -9.55 11.71 -12.76
C THR A 143 -9.74 11.64 -11.24
N ASP A 144 -10.71 12.36 -10.71
CA ASP A 144 -11.04 12.31 -9.27
C ASP A 144 -11.44 10.89 -8.82
N GLU A 145 -12.14 10.14 -9.66
CA GLU A 145 -12.52 8.74 -9.39
C GLU A 145 -11.29 7.81 -9.35
N GLU A 146 -10.36 7.97 -10.28
CA GLU A 146 -9.11 7.23 -10.30
C GLU A 146 -8.21 7.56 -9.10
N TYR A 147 -8.18 8.83 -8.68
CA TYR A 147 -7.48 9.23 -7.45
C TYR A 147 -8.14 8.67 -6.19
N LEU A 148 -9.47 8.61 -6.14
CA LEU A 148 -10.18 7.94 -5.04
C LEU A 148 -9.84 6.44 -5.01
N THR A 149 -9.85 5.77 -6.16
CA THR A 149 -9.48 4.37 -6.29
C THR A 149 -8.03 4.15 -5.85
N HIS A 150 -7.09 4.97 -6.31
CA HIS A 150 -5.70 4.93 -5.88
C HIS A 150 -5.56 5.03 -4.35
N PHE A 151 -6.14 6.07 -3.73
CA PHE A 151 -6.08 6.25 -2.28
C PHE A 151 -6.72 5.10 -1.52
N ALA A 152 -7.91 4.65 -1.96
CA ALA A 152 -8.61 3.53 -1.34
C ALA A 152 -7.77 2.26 -1.35
N LEU A 153 -7.10 1.96 -2.47
CA LEU A 153 -6.24 0.77 -2.59
C LEU A 153 -4.97 0.89 -1.75
N TRP A 154 -4.30 2.05 -1.67
CA TRP A 154 -3.17 2.26 -0.76
C TRP A 154 -3.57 2.05 0.70
N CYS A 155 -4.73 2.58 1.09
CA CYS A 155 -5.29 2.31 2.42
C CYS A 155 -5.57 0.81 2.61
N TYR A 156 -6.15 0.16 1.63
CA TYR A 156 -6.54 -1.24 1.70
C TYR A 156 -5.33 -2.18 1.80
N PHE A 157 -4.25 -1.89 1.06
CA PHE A 157 -3.00 -2.64 1.09
C PHE A 157 -2.10 -2.31 2.29
N ALA A 158 -2.55 -1.45 3.21
CA ALA A 158 -1.78 -1.00 4.37
C ALA A 158 -0.41 -0.40 3.99
N SER A 159 -0.33 0.26 2.83
CA SER A 159 0.85 1.00 2.39
C SER A 159 1.00 2.30 3.18
N PRO A 160 2.24 2.77 3.43
CA PRO A 160 2.46 4.11 3.96
C PRO A 160 1.79 5.19 3.10
N LEU A 161 1.11 6.15 3.74
CA LEU A 161 0.36 7.20 3.06
C LEU A 161 1.20 8.48 2.96
N MET A 162 2.14 8.51 2.01
CA MET A 162 3.04 9.65 1.76
C MET A 162 2.45 10.54 0.66
N ILE A 163 1.89 11.70 1.04
CA ILE A 163 1.21 12.63 0.12
C ILE A 163 2.21 13.28 -0.83
N GLY A 164 1.95 13.19 -2.15
CA GLY A 164 2.78 13.78 -3.20
C GLY A 164 2.25 15.08 -3.80
N CYS A 165 0.98 15.46 -3.56
CA CYS A 165 0.40 16.69 -4.08
C CYS A 165 0.75 17.94 -3.23
N ASP A 166 0.56 19.13 -3.80
CA ASP A 166 0.69 20.39 -3.04
C ASP A 166 -0.52 20.58 -2.10
N ILE A 167 -0.31 20.28 -0.82
CA ILE A 167 -1.36 20.36 0.22
C ILE A 167 -1.94 21.77 0.45
N ARG A 168 -1.26 22.83 -0.03
CA ARG A 168 -1.72 24.22 0.09
C ARG A 168 -2.78 24.58 -0.94
N ASN A 169 -2.93 23.75 -1.99
CA ASN A 169 -3.80 24.03 -3.12
C ASN A 169 -4.56 22.76 -3.58
N MET A 170 -5.10 22.01 -2.61
CA MET A 170 -5.92 20.85 -2.90
C MET A 170 -7.32 21.25 -3.40
N SER A 171 -7.88 20.48 -4.34
CA SER A 171 -9.31 20.55 -4.65
C SER A 171 -10.16 19.96 -3.51
N ASP A 172 -11.44 20.31 -3.46
CA ASP A 172 -12.38 19.74 -2.48
C ASP A 172 -12.47 18.22 -2.63
N ALA A 173 -12.41 17.69 -3.87
CA ALA A 173 -12.39 16.26 -4.14
C ALA A 173 -11.14 15.60 -3.57
N THR A 174 -9.96 16.18 -3.78
CA THR A 174 -8.69 15.70 -3.20
C THR A 174 -8.73 15.70 -1.67
N LEU A 175 -9.18 16.80 -1.07
CA LEU A 175 -9.29 16.92 0.38
C LEU A 175 -10.24 15.88 0.95
N LYS A 176 -11.43 15.71 0.35
CA LYS A 176 -12.42 14.71 0.75
C LYS A 176 -11.84 13.29 0.68
N THR A 177 -11.10 12.97 -0.38
CA THR A 177 -10.47 11.66 -0.57
C THR A 177 -9.40 11.41 0.50
N LEU A 178 -8.42 12.30 0.63
CA LEU A 178 -7.29 12.14 1.56
C LEU A 178 -7.69 12.20 3.05
N THR A 179 -8.87 12.72 3.37
CA THR A 179 -9.40 12.79 4.75
C THR A 179 -10.53 11.79 5.02
N ASN A 180 -10.74 10.81 4.14
CA ASN A 180 -11.74 9.77 4.35
C ASN A 180 -11.36 8.89 5.55
N LYS A 181 -12.09 9.08 6.65
CA LYS A 181 -11.78 8.46 7.95
C LYS A 181 -11.91 6.94 7.93
N GLU A 182 -12.87 6.39 7.17
CA GLU A 182 -13.08 4.95 7.10
C GLU A 182 -11.96 4.26 6.30
N LEU A 183 -11.51 4.84 5.20
CA LEU A 183 -10.35 4.32 4.46
C LEU A 183 -9.07 4.41 5.30
N ILE A 184 -8.84 5.55 5.99
CA ILE A 184 -7.70 5.71 6.89
C ILE A 184 -7.75 4.69 8.04
N ARG A 185 -8.94 4.43 8.61
CA ARG A 185 -9.11 3.40 9.65
C ARG A 185 -8.71 2.01 9.16
N ILE A 186 -9.04 1.65 7.92
CA ILE A 186 -8.63 0.38 7.31
C ILE A 186 -7.09 0.32 7.12
N ASN A 187 -6.46 1.44 6.77
CA ASN A 187 -5.00 1.53 6.69
C ASN A 187 -4.33 1.40 8.06
N GLN A 188 -4.92 2.02 9.10
CA GLN A 188 -4.42 2.08 10.47
C GLN A 188 -4.91 0.90 11.34
N ASP A 189 -5.53 -0.12 10.75
CA ASP A 189 -5.98 -1.30 11.47
C ASP A 189 -4.84 -1.99 12.21
N THR A 190 -5.04 -2.33 13.50
CA THR A 190 -3.95 -2.80 14.36
C THR A 190 -3.46 -4.20 14.03
N GLU A 191 -4.25 -5.04 13.34
CA GLU A 191 -3.75 -6.29 12.78
C GLU A 191 -2.79 -6.06 11.61
N ALA A 192 -2.87 -4.88 10.97
CA ALA A 192 -2.01 -4.45 9.87
C ALA A 192 -1.87 -5.50 8.75
N ARG A 193 -2.91 -6.27 8.50
CA ARG A 193 -2.89 -7.31 7.46
C ARG A 193 -2.96 -6.68 6.08
N THR A 194 -2.17 -7.21 5.18
CA THR A 194 -2.34 -6.97 3.74
C THR A 194 -3.36 -7.95 3.17
N PRO A 195 -4.10 -7.56 2.13
CA PRO A 195 -5.17 -8.37 1.58
C PRO A 195 -4.64 -9.56 0.76
N ALA A 196 -5.38 -10.67 0.80
CA ALA A 196 -5.20 -11.80 -0.10
C ALA A 196 -6.14 -11.69 -1.31
N LEU A 197 -5.64 -12.01 -2.50
CA LEU A 197 -6.48 -12.12 -3.70
C LEU A 197 -7.36 -13.37 -3.58
N ILE A 198 -8.70 -13.20 -3.58
CA ILE A 198 -9.66 -14.30 -3.46
C ILE A 198 -10.47 -14.52 -4.74
N GLY A 199 -10.44 -13.59 -5.68
CA GLY A 199 -11.15 -13.71 -6.94
C GLY A 199 -10.55 -12.85 -8.04
N ASN A 200 -10.41 -13.45 -9.21
CA ASN A 200 -10.12 -12.78 -10.47
C ASN A 200 -11.10 -13.34 -11.50
N PRO A 201 -12.32 -12.77 -11.59
CA PRO A 201 -13.36 -13.26 -12.49
C PRO A 201 -13.05 -13.01 -13.97
N GLY A 202 -11.98 -12.30 -14.29
CA GLY A 202 -11.60 -11.90 -15.64
C GLY A 202 -11.95 -10.43 -15.94
N ASP A 203 -11.72 -9.99 -17.17
CA ASP A 203 -12.04 -8.62 -17.63
C ASP A 203 -11.43 -7.51 -16.74
N ASP A 204 -10.19 -7.69 -16.27
CA ASP A 204 -9.50 -6.73 -15.38
C ASP A 204 -10.25 -6.41 -14.07
N THR A 205 -10.98 -7.39 -13.54
CA THR A 205 -11.69 -7.27 -12.26
C THR A 205 -11.07 -8.17 -11.19
N TYR A 206 -11.01 -7.68 -9.94
CA TYR A 206 -10.33 -8.38 -8.85
C TYR A 206 -11.11 -8.25 -7.56
N CYS A 207 -11.09 -9.31 -6.74
CA CYS A 207 -11.65 -9.30 -5.40
C CYS A 207 -10.58 -9.72 -4.39
N PHE A 208 -10.35 -8.88 -3.39
CA PHE A 208 -9.44 -9.14 -2.28
C PHE A 208 -10.17 -9.19 -0.96
N LEU A 209 -9.60 -9.91 0.00
CA LEU A 209 -10.10 -10.07 1.37
C LEU A 209 -8.99 -9.82 2.37
N LYS A 210 -9.32 -9.13 3.47
CA LYS A 210 -8.51 -9.09 4.69
C LYS A 210 -9.37 -9.08 5.95
N HIS A 211 -8.79 -9.55 7.06
CA HIS A 211 -9.37 -9.39 8.40
C HIS A 211 -9.06 -8.01 8.96
N LEU A 212 -9.94 -7.54 9.85
CA LEU A 212 -9.76 -6.32 10.65
C LEU A 212 -9.75 -6.67 12.14
N ASP A 213 -9.13 -5.83 12.95
CA ASP A 213 -8.87 -6.02 14.39
C ASP A 213 -10.12 -6.23 15.25
N ASN A 214 -11.27 -5.75 14.80
CA ASN A 214 -12.55 -5.87 15.51
C ASN A 214 -13.32 -7.16 15.16
N GLY A 215 -12.68 -8.14 14.53
CA GLY A 215 -13.31 -9.39 14.10
C GLY A 215 -14.21 -9.25 12.88
N THR A 216 -14.19 -8.12 12.18
CA THR A 216 -14.85 -7.95 10.89
C THR A 216 -13.90 -8.26 9.73
N TYR A 217 -14.45 -8.26 8.53
CA TYR A 217 -13.73 -8.50 7.30
C TYR A 217 -13.79 -7.27 6.42
N SER A 218 -12.77 -7.06 5.60
CA SER A 218 -12.85 -6.07 4.54
C SER A 218 -12.61 -6.72 3.18
N PHE A 219 -13.46 -6.37 2.21
CA PHE A 219 -13.40 -6.83 0.83
C PHE A 219 -13.12 -5.63 -0.08
N ALA A 220 -12.22 -5.78 -1.02
CA ALA A 220 -12.06 -4.81 -2.10
C ALA A 220 -12.51 -5.43 -3.41
N PHE A 221 -13.47 -4.80 -4.06
CA PHE A 221 -13.93 -5.13 -5.41
C PHE A 221 -13.36 -4.06 -6.35
N ILE A 222 -12.53 -4.47 -7.28
CA ILE A 222 -11.74 -3.58 -8.13
C ILE A 222 -12.08 -3.82 -9.59
N ASN A 223 -12.28 -2.75 -10.34
CA ASN A 223 -12.50 -2.78 -11.76
C ASN A 223 -11.50 -1.88 -12.47
N PHE A 224 -10.49 -2.48 -13.07
CA PHE A 224 -9.49 -1.77 -13.89
C PHE A 224 -9.84 -1.68 -15.38
N SER A 225 -11.05 -2.15 -15.78
CA SER A 225 -11.51 -2.09 -17.17
C SER A 225 -12.14 -0.74 -17.52
N GLU A 226 -12.32 -0.50 -18.82
CA GLU A 226 -12.87 0.73 -19.39
C GLU A 226 -14.42 0.83 -19.27
N SER A 227 -15.09 -0.12 -18.64
CA SER A 227 -16.54 -0.13 -18.54
C SER A 227 -17.02 -0.62 -17.18
N TYR A 228 -18.24 -0.23 -16.82
CA TYR A 228 -18.90 -0.73 -15.59
C TYR A 228 -18.96 -2.26 -15.56
N ARG A 229 -18.61 -2.88 -14.44
CA ARG A 229 -18.60 -4.33 -14.23
C ARG A 229 -19.25 -4.72 -12.91
N ALA A 230 -19.93 -5.88 -12.90
CA ALA A 230 -20.20 -6.58 -11.66
C ALA A 230 -18.99 -7.44 -11.31
N VAL A 231 -18.43 -7.26 -10.10
CA VAL A 231 -17.24 -8.01 -9.65
C VAL A 231 -17.70 -9.08 -8.67
N CYS A 232 -17.58 -10.35 -9.06
CA CYS A 232 -18.08 -11.48 -8.29
C CYS A 232 -17.12 -11.90 -7.18
N CYS A 233 -17.66 -12.08 -5.98
CA CYS A 233 -17.03 -12.79 -4.87
C CYS A 233 -17.90 -14.00 -4.48
N ASP A 234 -17.40 -15.20 -4.75
CA ASP A 234 -18.02 -16.48 -4.35
C ASP A 234 -17.46 -16.88 -2.97
N PHE A 235 -18.33 -16.97 -1.96
CA PHE A 235 -17.96 -17.27 -0.58
C PHE A 235 -17.45 -18.70 -0.39
N PHE A 236 -17.80 -19.61 -1.30
CA PHE A 236 -17.26 -20.97 -1.29
C PHE A 236 -15.72 -20.97 -1.34
N LYS A 237 -15.11 -20.01 -2.03
CA LYS A 237 -13.65 -19.90 -2.18
C LYS A 237 -12.90 -19.67 -0.87
N PHE A 238 -13.58 -19.17 0.15
CA PHE A 238 -12.98 -18.99 1.49
C PHE A 238 -13.74 -19.75 2.60
N GLY A 239 -14.44 -20.83 2.21
CA GLY A 239 -14.97 -21.81 3.14
C GLY A 239 -16.34 -21.49 3.73
N ILE A 240 -17.03 -20.45 3.25
CA ILE A 240 -18.39 -20.14 3.67
C ILE A 240 -19.39 -20.65 2.62
N THR A 241 -20.11 -21.69 2.97
CA THR A 241 -21.14 -22.30 2.11
C THR A 241 -22.56 -22.01 2.64
N LEU A 242 -23.57 -22.33 1.84
CA LEU A 242 -24.96 -22.19 2.27
C LEU A 242 -25.31 -22.95 3.56
N ASP A 243 -24.60 -24.05 3.80
CA ASP A 243 -24.89 -24.96 4.92
C ASP A 243 -24.15 -24.57 6.21
N THR A 244 -23.30 -23.53 6.19
CA THR A 244 -22.58 -23.08 7.39
C THR A 244 -23.49 -22.44 8.43
N GLY A 245 -24.71 -22.02 8.06
CA GLY A 245 -25.60 -21.29 8.95
C GLY A 245 -25.20 -19.83 9.21
N TYR A 246 -24.28 -19.26 8.42
CA TYR A 246 -23.80 -17.89 8.54
C TYR A 246 -24.17 -17.04 7.32
N ALA A 247 -24.23 -15.73 7.53
CA ALA A 247 -24.43 -14.70 6.52
C ALA A 247 -23.51 -13.51 6.78
N PHE A 248 -23.27 -12.69 5.74
CA PHE A 248 -22.63 -11.41 5.88
C PHE A 248 -23.63 -10.26 5.79
N ASP A 249 -23.45 -9.27 6.65
CA ASP A 249 -23.92 -7.92 6.41
C ASP A 249 -22.77 -7.08 5.89
N PHE A 250 -23.00 -6.34 4.81
CA PHE A 250 -22.03 -5.53 4.12
C PHE A 250 -22.34 -4.03 4.20
N GLU A 251 -21.28 -3.22 4.31
CA GLU A 251 -21.36 -1.77 4.22
C GLU A 251 -20.19 -1.25 3.37
N ASP A 252 -20.49 -0.53 2.29
CA ASP A 252 -19.47 0.18 1.53
C ASP A 252 -18.95 1.38 2.32
N VAL A 253 -17.65 1.40 2.61
CA VAL A 253 -17.04 2.45 3.43
C VAL A 253 -16.80 3.77 2.67
N ILE A 254 -17.02 3.77 1.35
CA ILE A 254 -16.88 4.96 0.50
C ILE A 254 -18.20 5.73 0.40
N ASP A 255 -19.32 5.05 0.13
CA ASP A 255 -20.63 5.68 -0.10
C ASP A 255 -21.69 5.34 0.95
N GLY A 256 -21.40 4.41 1.87
CA GLY A 256 -22.30 4.00 2.95
C GLY A 256 -23.43 3.07 2.54
N GLN A 257 -23.42 2.54 1.31
CA GLN A 257 -24.41 1.57 0.85
C GLN A 257 -24.34 0.29 1.69
N LYS A 258 -25.52 -0.30 2.01
CA LYS A 258 -25.63 -1.50 2.86
C LYS A 258 -26.36 -2.64 2.15
N TRP A 259 -25.95 -3.86 2.49
CA TRP A 259 -26.57 -5.11 2.06
C TRP A 259 -26.61 -6.06 3.25
N GLU A 260 -27.72 -6.75 3.46
CA GLU A 260 -27.92 -7.60 4.62
C GLU A 260 -28.17 -9.06 4.21
N ASN A 261 -27.79 -9.99 5.08
CA ASN A 261 -28.06 -11.43 4.93
C ASN A 261 -27.50 -12.06 3.65
N ILE A 262 -26.31 -11.66 3.22
CA ILE A 262 -25.66 -12.22 2.03
C ILE A 262 -25.04 -13.58 2.37
N THR A 263 -25.44 -14.65 1.64
CA THR A 263 -25.15 -16.03 2.07
C THR A 263 -24.32 -16.87 1.10
N ARG A 264 -24.19 -16.45 -0.15
CA ARG A 264 -23.55 -17.30 -1.18
C ARG A 264 -22.49 -16.58 -1.99
N GLU A 265 -22.90 -15.50 -2.58
CA GLU A 265 -22.07 -14.68 -3.45
C GLU A 265 -22.47 -13.22 -3.32
N PHE A 266 -21.53 -12.36 -3.64
CA PHE A 266 -21.78 -10.93 -3.68
C PHE A 266 -21.17 -10.34 -4.96
N ASN A 267 -22.00 -9.64 -5.73
CA ASN A 267 -21.66 -9.14 -7.06
C ASN A 267 -21.94 -7.63 -7.15
N PRO A 268 -21.20 -6.79 -6.41
CA PRO A 268 -21.44 -5.36 -6.48
C PRO A 268 -21.02 -4.83 -7.85
N GLY A 269 -21.79 -3.86 -8.34
CA GLY A 269 -21.41 -3.08 -9.51
C GLY A 269 -20.28 -2.11 -9.17
N VAL A 270 -19.25 -2.07 -10.00
CA VAL A 270 -18.09 -1.21 -9.85
C VAL A 270 -17.88 -0.39 -11.11
N PRO A 271 -17.78 0.95 -11.04
CA PRO A 271 -17.50 1.80 -12.20
C PRO A 271 -16.20 1.41 -12.91
N ALA A 272 -16.04 1.85 -14.17
CA ALA A 272 -14.75 1.80 -14.85
C ALA A 272 -13.69 2.51 -14.00
N HIS A 273 -12.50 1.93 -13.90
CA HIS A 273 -11.36 2.45 -13.10
C HIS A 273 -11.69 2.67 -11.61
N GLY A 274 -12.77 2.07 -11.12
CA GLY A 274 -13.29 2.24 -9.77
C GLY A 274 -12.97 1.08 -8.83
N CYS A 275 -13.30 1.29 -7.56
CA CYS A 275 -13.34 0.25 -6.56
C CYS A 275 -14.50 0.43 -5.58
N ARG A 276 -14.86 -0.67 -4.88
CA ARG A 276 -15.67 -0.65 -3.67
C ARG A 276 -14.88 -1.29 -2.54
N ILE A 277 -14.84 -0.61 -1.41
CA ILE A 277 -14.23 -1.14 -0.19
C ILE A 277 -15.36 -1.45 0.79
N ILE A 278 -15.61 -2.71 0.97
CA ILE A 278 -16.76 -3.22 1.74
C ILE A 278 -16.27 -3.72 3.09
N ARG A 279 -16.89 -3.25 4.18
CA ARG A 279 -16.78 -3.88 5.49
C ARG A 279 -17.82 -4.97 5.62
N GLY A 280 -17.42 -6.18 6.01
CA GLY A 280 -18.29 -7.33 6.18
C GLY A 280 -18.33 -7.80 7.63
N THR A 281 -19.52 -7.94 8.19
CA THR A 281 -19.76 -8.56 9.49
C THR A 281 -20.38 -9.93 9.28
N LEU A 282 -19.70 -10.98 9.74
CA LEU A 282 -20.21 -12.34 9.68
C LEU A 282 -21.06 -12.62 10.92
N HIS A 283 -22.29 -13.12 10.73
CA HIS A 283 -23.19 -13.46 11.81
C HIS A 283 -23.99 -14.74 11.50
N PRO A 284 -24.56 -15.45 12.53
CA PRO A 284 -25.48 -16.54 12.29
C PRO A 284 -26.70 -16.06 11.50
N LYS A 285 -27.20 -16.89 10.61
CA LYS A 285 -28.50 -16.65 9.95
C LYS A 285 -29.60 -16.62 10.99
N ALA A 286 -30.51 -15.69 10.84
CA ALA A 286 -31.72 -15.63 11.65
C ALA A 286 -32.66 -16.81 11.37
#